data_fc4128664074000b13c7055376052141
#
_entry.id   fc4128664074000b13c7055376052141
#
_cell.length_a   1.000
_cell.length_b   1.000
_cell.length_c   1.000
_cell.angle_alpha   90.00
_cell.angle_beta   90.00
_cell.angle_gamma   90.00
#
_symmetry.space_group_name_H-M   'P 1'
#
loop_
_entity.id
_entity.type
_entity.pdbx_description
1 polymer ?
#
loop_
_entity_poly.entity_id
_entity_poly.type
_entity_poly.pdbx_seq_one_letter_code
_entity_poly.pdbx_strand_id
1 'polypeptide(L)'
;MNHGKPPVDATGTGSAGSTVQGALWGGRFAGGPADALAALSKSTHFDWRLAGYDIAGSRAHARVLHKAGLLDDAELEGMLDALDRLDADVKSGAYVPAESDEDVHGSLERGLIERAGPQLGGKLRAGRSRNDQIATLGRMYLRDHARIIASGVLATVDSLVEQAEKHLGVAMPGRTHLQHAQ
;
A
#
# COMPACT_ATOMS: atom_id res chain seq x y z
N MET A 1 -49.70 6.61 -47.06
CA MET A 1 -49.20 7.73 -46.26
C MET A 1 -47.82 7.36 -45.78
N ASN A 2 -46.82 8.05 -46.32
CA ASN A 2 -45.41 7.69 -46.19
C ASN A 2 -44.81 8.62 -45.12
N HIS A 3 -44.46 8.07 -43.95
CA HIS A 3 -43.77 8.87 -42.93
C HIS A 3 -42.28 8.71 -43.10
N GLY A 4 -41.67 9.75 -43.70
CA GLY A 4 -40.24 9.90 -43.86
C GLY A 4 -39.52 10.02 -42.52
N LYS A 5 -38.44 9.27 -42.41
CA LYS A 5 -37.46 9.33 -41.33
C LYS A 5 -36.53 10.54 -41.56
N PRO A 6 -36.23 11.39 -40.57
CA PRO A 6 -35.28 12.48 -40.74
C PRO A 6 -33.84 11.99 -40.83
N PRO A 7 -32.95 12.71 -41.53
CA PRO A 7 -31.54 12.32 -41.68
C PRO A 7 -30.77 12.52 -40.38
N VAL A 8 -29.91 11.55 -40.08
CA VAL A 8 -28.92 11.64 -38.98
C VAL A 8 -27.71 12.42 -39.44
N ASP A 9 -27.48 13.58 -38.87
CA ASP A 9 -26.27 14.37 -39.08
C ASP A 9 -25.05 13.63 -38.48
N ALA A 10 -24.15 13.26 -39.38
CA ALA A 10 -22.84 12.69 -39.06
C ALA A 10 -21.78 13.77 -39.03
N THR A 11 -21.72 14.56 -37.93
CA THR A 11 -20.53 15.36 -37.60
C THR A 11 -20.29 15.32 -36.08
N GLY A 12 -19.81 14.18 -35.64
CA GLY A 12 -19.20 14.02 -34.30
C GLY A 12 -17.70 13.93 -34.45
N THR A 13 -17.03 15.07 -34.32
CA THR A 13 -15.58 15.14 -34.14
C THR A 13 -15.22 14.31 -32.92
N GLY A 14 -14.54 13.17 -33.14
CA GLY A 14 -14.05 12.30 -32.10
C GLY A 14 -13.04 13.04 -31.22
N SER A 15 -13.47 13.40 -30.02
CA SER A 15 -12.59 13.69 -28.92
C SER A 15 -11.78 12.42 -28.64
N ALA A 16 -10.47 12.50 -28.87
CA ALA A 16 -9.53 11.45 -28.49
C ALA A 16 -9.69 11.23 -26.97
N GLY A 17 -10.32 10.10 -26.62
CA GLY A 17 -10.47 9.69 -25.23
C GLY A 17 -9.08 9.54 -24.62
N SER A 18 -8.79 10.31 -23.57
CA SER A 18 -7.64 10.09 -22.72
C SER A 18 -7.77 8.67 -22.16
N THR A 19 -6.91 7.77 -22.62
CA THR A 19 -6.73 6.46 -21.98
C THR A 19 -6.41 6.71 -20.52
N VAL A 20 -7.28 6.29 -19.60
CA VAL A 20 -7.03 6.28 -18.17
C VAL A 20 -5.88 5.30 -17.94
N GLN A 21 -4.65 5.80 -18.03
CA GLN A 21 -3.44 5.09 -17.65
C GLN A 21 -3.45 4.93 -16.15
N GLY A 22 -3.70 3.72 -15.63
CA GLY A 22 -3.53 3.43 -14.21
C GLY A 22 -4.48 2.39 -13.63
N ALA A 23 -5.66 2.15 -14.19
CA ALA A 23 -6.56 1.14 -13.64
C ALA A 23 -6.19 -0.25 -14.14
N LEU A 24 -5.93 -1.18 -13.23
CA LEU A 24 -5.65 -2.61 -13.49
C LEU A 24 -6.73 -3.31 -14.32
N TRP A 25 -7.94 -2.75 -14.37
CA TRP A 25 -9.16 -3.29 -14.97
C TRP A 25 -9.60 -2.56 -16.25
N GLY A 26 -8.85 -1.54 -16.70
CA GLY A 26 -9.31 -0.57 -17.70
C GLY A 26 -9.42 -1.08 -19.14
N GLY A 27 -8.85 -2.24 -19.49
CA GLY A 27 -8.71 -2.68 -20.89
C GLY A 27 -10.00 -3.00 -21.65
N ARG A 28 -11.15 -3.12 -20.98
CA ARG A 28 -12.45 -3.43 -21.58
C ARG A 28 -13.50 -2.31 -21.45
N PHE A 29 -13.19 -1.27 -20.70
CA PHE A 29 -14.11 -0.18 -20.42
C PHE A 29 -13.69 1.09 -21.14
N ALA A 30 -14.63 1.77 -21.79
CA ALA A 30 -14.41 3.04 -22.47
C ALA A 30 -14.27 4.24 -21.51
N GLY A 31 -14.55 4.03 -20.19
CA GLY A 31 -14.45 5.05 -19.15
C GLY A 31 -14.06 4.43 -17.80
N GLY A 32 -13.65 5.28 -16.87
CA GLY A 32 -13.36 4.90 -15.47
C GLY A 32 -14.63 4.58 -14.68
N PRO A 33 -14.48 4.13 -13.42
CA PRO A 33 -15.61 3.94 -12.51
C PRO A 33 -16.32 5.27 -12.24
N ALA A 34 -17.61 5.21 -11.89
CA ALA A 34 -18.34 6.39 -11.44
C ALA A 34 -17.66 7.00 -10.20
N ASP A 35 -17.68 8.33 -10.06
CA ASP A 35 -16.98 9.05 -8.99
C ASP A 35 -17.32 8.52 -7.59
N ALA A 36 -18.58 8.18 -7.33
CA ALA A 36 -19.01 7.60 -6.05
C ALA A 36 -18.39 6.23 -5.79
N LEU A 37 -18.21 5.39 -6.82
CA LEU A 37 -17.56 4.10 -6.71
C LEU A 37 -16.05 4.27 -6.51
N ALA A 38 -15.41 5.17 -7.25
CA ALA A 38 -14.00 5.49 -7.09
C ALA A 38 -13.69 5.99 -5.68
N ALA A 39 -14.53 6.88 -5.12
CA ALA A 39 -14.39 7.37 -3.76
C ALA A 39 -14.54 6.26 -2.70
N LEU A 40 -15.45 5.30 -2.93
CA LEU A 40 -15.66 4.17 -2.03
C LEU A 40 -14.52 3.15 -2.09
N SER A 41 -13.90 2.97 -3.26
CA SER A 41 -12.82 1.98 -3.48
C SER A 41 -11.46 2.48 -3.03
N LYS A 42 -11.25 3.80 -2.92
CA LYS A 42 -9.95 4.39 -2.61
C LYS A 42 -9.51 4.08 -1.19
N SER A 43 -8.33 3.47 -1.04
CA SER A 43 -7.78 3.03 0.25
C SER A 43 -6.43 3.66 0.62
N THR A 44 -5.82 4.46 -0.27
CA THR A 44 -4.48 5.03 -0.07
C THR A 44 -4.32 5.80 1.25
N HIS A 45 -5.40 6.40 1.78
CA HIS A 45 -5.39 7.18 3.02
C HIS A 45 -5.14 6.34 4.29
N PHE A 46 -5.35 5.02 4.23
CA PHE A 46 -5.09 4.12 5.36
C PHE A 46 -4.11 2.99 5.03
N ASP A 47 -4.04 2.52 3.79
CA ASP A 47 -3.19 1.39 3.40
C ASP A 47 -1.74 1.80 3.05
N TRP A 48 -1.45 3.10 2.89
CA TRP A 48 -0.09 3.60 2.63
C TRP A 48 0.93 3.15 3.67
N ARG A 49 0.49 2.87 4.90
CA ARG A 49 1.32 2.27 5.96
C ARG A 49 1.93 0.92 5.59
N LEU A 50 1.42 0.26 4.56
CA LEU A 50 1.92 -1.02 4.05
C LEU A 50 3.01 -0.84 2.99
N ALA A 51 3.32 0.38 2.54
CA ALA A 51 4.24 0.63 1.43
C ALA A 51 5.62 -0.03 1.61
N GLY A 52 6.24 0.11 2.79
CA GLY A 52 7.52 -0.51 3.08
C GLY A 52 7.48 -2.05 3.04
N TYR A 53 6.38 -2.64 3.48
CA TYR A 53 6.19 -4.10 3.42
C TYR A 53 5.97 -4.57 1.98
N ASP A 54 5.25 -3.81 1.16
CA ASP A 54 5.04 -4.14 -0.24
C ASP A 54 6.35 -4.10 -1.03
N ILE A 55 7.15 -3.07 -0.85
CA ILE A 55 8.47 -2.98 -1.48
C ILE A 55 9.37 -4.16 -1.04
N ALA A 56 9.37 -4.51 0.25
CA ALA A 56 10.11 -5.67 0.75
C ALA A 56 9.61 -6.99 0.13
N GLY A 57 8.29 -7.18 0.03
CA GLY A 57 7.66 -8.31 -0.64
C GLY A 57 7.98 -8.34 -2.14
N SER A 58 7.98 -7.18 -2.79
CA SER A 58 8.31 -7.03 -4.21
C SER A 58 9.76 -7.40 -4.52
N ARG A 59 10.71 -7.02 -3.65
CA ARG A 59 12.12 -7.46 -3.76
C ARG A 59 12.24 -9.00 -3.66
N ALA A 60 11.49 -9.61 -2.74
CA ALA A 60 11.49 -11.08 -2.61
C ALA A 60 10.89 -11.75 -3.85
N HIS A 61 9.79 -11.19 -4.38
CA HIS A 61 9.13 -11.70 -5.58
C HIS A 61 10.01 -11.58 -6.82
N ALA A 62 10.72 -10.46 -7.01
CA ALA A 62 11.69 -10.30 -8.10
C ALA A 62 12.76 -11.42 -8.10
N ARG A 63 13.27 -11.79 -6.92
CA ARG A 63 14.22 -12.92 -6.78
C ARG A 63 13.58 -14.27 -7.11
N VAL A 64 12.30 -14.45 -6.81
CA VAL A 64 11.55 -15.66 -7.20
C VAL A 64 11.38 -15.73 -8.72
N LEU A 65 11.04 -14.60 -9.36
CA LEU A 65 10.94 -14.53 -10.83
C LEU A 65 12.26 -14.83 -11.51
N HIS A 66 13.36 -14.33 -11.00
CA HIS A 66 14.71 -14.64 -11.49
C HIS A 66 15.01 -16.14 -11.34
N LYS A 67 14.77 -16.71 -10.15
CA LYS A 67 14.96 -18.16 -9.93
C LYS A 67 14.12 -19.03 -10.85
N ALA A 68 12.95 -18.52 -11.26
CA ALA A 68 12.06 -19.18 -12.22
C ALA A 68 12.45 -18.96 -13.69
N GLY A 69 13.52 -18.20 -13.98
CA GLY A 69 13.97 -17.87 -15.33
C GLY A 69 13.09 -16.85 -16.07
N LEU A 70 12.25 -16.09 -15.33
CA LEU A 70 11.40 -15.04 -15.88
C LEU A 70 12.08 -13.67 -15.90
N LEU A 71 13.14 -13.50 -15.14
CA LEU A 71 14.08 -12.38 -15.17
C LEU A 71 15.49 -12.95 -15.35
N ASP A 72 16.31 -12.29 -16.16
CA ASP A 72 17.75 -12.54 -16.20
C ASP A 72 18.50 -11.75 -15.10
N ASP A 73 19.82 -11.90 -15.00
CA ASP A 73 20.66 -11.27 -13.97
C ASP A 73 20.57 -9.74 -14.05
N ALA A 74 20.66 -9.16 -15.26
CA ALA A 74 20.61 -7.72 -15.47
C ALA A 74 19.21 -7.14 -15.17
N GLU A 75 18.16 -7.87 -15.51
CA GLU A 75 16.77 -7.50 -15.19
C GLU A 75 16.51 -7.56 -13.69
N LEU A 76 17.03 -8.55 -12.99
CA LEU A 76 16.92 -8.62 -11.52
C LEU A 76 17.64 -7.44 -10.87
N GLU A 77 18.88 -7.14 -11.28
CA GLU A 77 19.65 -6.01 -10.75
C GLU A 77 18.90 -4.69 -10.98
N GLY A 78 18.45 -4.43 -12.21
CA GLY A 78 17.69 -3.22 -12.55
C GLY A 78 16.36 -3.11 -11.78
N MET A 79 15.67 -4.24 -11.56
CA MET A 79 14.43 -4.29 -10.77
C MET A 79 14.69 -3.95 -9.29
N LEU A 80 15.74 -4.52 -8.70
CA LEU A 80 16.09 -4.27 -7.30
C LEU A 80 16.55 -2.82 -7.10
N ASP A 81 17.38 -2.28 -8.00
CA ASP A 81 17.80 -0.87 -7.96
C ASP A 81 16.59 0.09 -8.05
N ALA A 82 15.65 -0.17 -8.96
CA ALA A 82 14.42 0.64 -9.06
C ALA A 82 13.56 0.57 -7.80
N LEU A 83 13.44 -0.62 -7.16
CA LEU A 83 12.74 -0.80 -5.89
C LEU A 83 13.47 -0.09 -4.73
N ASP A 84 14.79 -0.07 -4.72
CA ASP A 84 15.58 0.62 -3.69
C ASP A 84 15.44 2.14 -3.79
N ARG A 85 15.45 2.69 -5.01
CA ARG A 85 15.15 4.11 -5.25
C ARG A 85 13.73 4.47 -4.85
N LEU A 86 12.75 3.64 -5.19
CA LEU A 86 11.35 3.85 -4.78
C LEU A 86 11.20 3.83 -3.26
N ASP A 87 11.85 2.90 -2.56
CA ASP A 87 11.84 2.80 -1.10
C ASP A 87 12.44 4.05 -0.44
N ALA A 88 13.56 4.56 -0.98
CA ALA A 88 14.17 5.79 -0.50
C ALA A 88 13.25 6.99 -0.67
N ASP A 89 12.59 7.11 -1.83
CA ASP A 89 11.66 8.20 -2.11
C ASP A 89 10.39 8.12 -1.24
N VAL A 90 9.85 6.93 -0.99
CA VAL A 90 8.74 6.71 -0.06
C VAL A 90 9.12 7.12 1.36
N LYS A 91 10.29 6.71 1.84
CA LYS A 91 10.78 7.02 3.20
C LYS A 91 11.05 8.51 3.41
N SER A 92 11.55 9.20 2.39
CA SER A 92 11.79 10.64 2.43
C SER A 92 10.53 11.48 2.21
N GLY A 93 9.42 10.87 1.78
CA GLY A 93 8.20 11.58 1.38
C GLY A 93 8.28 12.21 -0.01
N ALA A 94 9.34 11.95 -0.79
CA ALA A 94 9.48 12.41 -2.16
C ALA A 94 8.51 11.69 -3.12
N TYR A 95 8.09 10.48 -2.77
CA TYR A 95 7.06 9.73 -3.47
C TYR A 95 5.85 9.49 -2.59
N VAL A 96 4.69 9.95 -3.05
CA VAL A 96 3.40 9.80 -2.37
C VAL A 96 2.35 9.30 -3.36
N PRO A 97 1.22 8.72 -2.89
CA PRO A 97 0.13 8.34 -3.76
C PRO A 97 -0.40 9.53 -4.55
N ALA A 98 -0.66 9.33 -5.83
CA ALA A 98 -1.39 10.29 -6.65
C ALA A 98 -2.89 10.24 -6.34
N GLU A 99 -3.62 11.29 -6.70
CA GLU A 99 -5.07 11.31 -6.53
C GLU A 99 -5.77 10.21 -7.34
N SER A 100 -5.18 9.82 -8.47
CA SER A 100 -5.66 8.72 -9.32
C SER A 100 -5.38 7.32 -8.80
N ASP A 101 -4.53 7.17 -7.78
CA ASP A 101 -4.18 5.85 -7.24
C ASP A 101 -5.32 5.34 -6.33
N GLU A 102 -5.76 4.12 -6.56
CA GLU A 102 -6.82 3.46 -5.81
C GLU A 102 -6.30 2.90 -4.49
N ASP A 103 -5.16 2.21 -4.55
CA ASP A 103 -4.53 1.53 -3.41
C ASP A 103 -3.00 1.72 -3.39
N VAL A 104 -2.37 1.35 -2.27
CA VAL A 104 -0.91 1.40 -2.09
C VAL A 104 -0.19 0.57 -3.17
N HIS A 105 -0.76 -0.56 -3.56
CA HIS A 105 -0.14 -1.49 -4.50
C HIS A 105 -0.07 -0.90 -5.91
N GLY A 106 -1.17 -0.30 -6.38
CA GLY A 106 -1.24 0.38 -7.67
C GLY A 106 -0.30 1.58 -7.72
N SER A 107 -0.26 2.37 -6.63
CA SER A 107 0.67 3.47 -6.50
C SER A 107 2.14 3.02 -6.61
N LEU A 108 2.54 2.01 -5.84
CA LEU A 108 3.92 1.51 -5.87
C LEU A 108 4.28 0.85 -7.19
N GLU A 109 3.34 0.19 -7.87
CA GLU A 109 3.54 -0.35 -9.20
C GLU A 109 3.79 0.77 -10.22
N ARG A 110 3.00 1.84 -10.19
CA ARG A 110 3.24 3.04 -11.00
C ARG A 110 4.64 3.62 -10.72
N GLY A 111 4.99 3.80 -9.44
CA GLY A 111 6.30 4.30 -9.04
C GLY A 111 7.47 3.43 -9.49
N LEU A 112 7.28 2.11 -9.51
CA LEU A 112 8.27 1.17 -10.04
C LEU A 112 8.41 1.31 -11.57
N ILE A 113 7.29 1.38 -12.30
CA ILE A 113 7.29 1.53 -13.76
C ILE A 113 7.96 2.85 -14.18
N GLU A 114 7.74 3.93 -13.44
CA GLU A 114 8.39 5.22 -13.68
C GLU A 114 9.92 5.14 -13.56
N ARG A 115 10.46 4.25 -12.71
CA ARG A 115 11.91 4.10 -12.45
C ARG A 115 12.59 3.02 -13.28
N ALA A 116 11.88 1.91 -13.52
CA ALA A 116 12.41 0.74 -14.25
C ALA A 116 12.00 0.72 -15.74
N GLY A 117 11.06 1.58 -16.11
CA GLY A 117 10.40 1.53 -17.42
C GLY A 117 9.32 0.45 -17.51
N PRO A 118 8.37 0.56 -18.47
CA PRO A 118 7.21 -0.33 -18.56
C PRO A 118 7.58 -1.79 -18.88
N GLN A 119 8.65 -2.01 -19.63
CA GLN A 119 9.10 -3.34 -20.04
C GLN A 119 9.58 -4.15 -18.83
N LEU A 120 10.44 -3.57 -18.00
CA LEU A 120 11.01 -4.25 -16.84
C LEU A 120 10.03 -4.20 -15.66
N GLY A 121 9.52 -3.02 -15.30
CA GLY A 121 8.62 -2.85 -14.15
C GLY A 121 7.35 -3.69 -14.26
N GLY A 122 6.80 -3.84 -15.47
CA GLY A 122 5.63 -4.67 -15.75
C GLY A 122 5.84 -6.17 -15.48
N LYS A 123 7.07 -6.68 -15.58
CA LYS A 123 7.40 -8.10 -15.32
C LYS A 123 7.14 -8.51 -13.87
N LEU A 124 7.17 -7.57 -12.92
CA LEU A 124 6.93 -7.88 -11.49
C LEU A 124 5.55 -8.47 -11.23
N ARG A 125 4.59 -8.29 -12.14
CA ARG A 125 3.24 -8.88 -12.05
C ARG A 125 3.19 -10.37 -12.33
N ALA A 126 4.21 -10.93 -12.97
CA ALA A 126 4.19 -12.33 -13.39
C ALA A 126 4.01 -13.26 -12.16
N GLY A 127 3.04 -14.18 -12.25
CA GLY A 127 2.77 -15.16 -11.20
C GLY A 127 2.33 -14.58 -9.86
N ARG A 128 1.90 -13.32 -9.80
CA ARG A 128 1.49 -12.65 -8.55
C ARG A 128 0.00 -12.34 -8.56
N SER A 129 -0.71 -12.80 -7.53
CA SER A 129 -2.07 -12.39 -7.24
C SER A 129 -2.09 -11.27 -6.19
N ARG A 130 -3.03 -10.34 -6.30
CA ARG A 130 -3.23 -9.31 -5.28
C ARG A 130 -3.58 -9.90 -3.91
N ASN A 131 -4.28 -11.04 -3.89
CA ASN A 131 -4.72 -11.70 -2.66
C ASN A 131 -3.56 -12.26 -1.83
N ASP A 132 -2.59 -12.96 -2.46
CA ASP A 132 -1.41 -13.48 -1.76
C ASP A 132 -0.46 -12.37 -1.35
N GLN A 133 -0.33 -11.32 -2.16
CA GLN A 133 0.38 -10.09 -1.83
C GLN A 133 -0.18 -9.49 -0.54
N ILE A 134 -1.47 -9.12 -0.50
CA ILE A 134 -2.12 -8.49 0.66
C ILE A 134 -2.02 -9.37 1.90
N ALA A 135 -2.28 -10.69 1.78
CA ALA A 135 -2.19 -11.62 2.91
C ALA A 135 -0.78 -11.68 3.50
N THR A 136 0.25 -11.62 2.67
CA THR A 136 1.65 -11.60 3.11
C THR A 136 1.98 -10.30 3.83
N LEU A 137 1.62 -9.14 3.25
CA LEU A 137 1.89 -7.83 3.83
C LEU A 137 1.17 -7.64 5.17
N GLY A 138 -0.09 -8.09 5.27
CA GLY A 138 -0.85 -8.07 6.52
C GLY A 138 -0.14 -8.86 7.62
N ARG A 139 0.40 -10.05 7.32
CA ARG A 139 1.18 -10.82 8.29
C ARG A 139 2.48 -10.15 8.69
N MET A 140 3.20 -9.55 7.75
CA MET A 140 4.43 -8.80 8.04
C MET A 140 4.13 -7.61 8.96
N TYR A 141 3.10 -6.83 8.64
CA TYR A 141 2.64 -5.70 9.45
C TYR A 141 2.26 -6.14 10.87
N LEU A 142 1.40 -7.16 11.00
CA LEU A 142 0.94 -7.66 12.30
C LEU A 142 2.10 -8.19 13.14
N ARG A 143 3.06 -8.92 12.54
CA ARG A 143 4.24 -9.41 13.23
C ARG A 143 5.07 -8.29 13.83
N ASP A 144 5.33 -7.24 13.05
CA ASP A 144 6.17 -6.14 13.51
C ASP A 144 5.44 -5.29 14.56
N HIS A 145 4.15 -5.04 14.39
CA HIS A 145 3.35 -4.32 15.37
C HIS A 145 3.14 -5.10 16.67
N ALA A 146 3.02 -6.43 16.62
CA ALA A 146 3.01 -7.27 17.81
C ALA A 146 4.31 -7.14 18.61
N ARG A 147 5.46 -7.05 17.94
CA ARG A 147 6.76 -6.81 18.61
C ARG A 147 6.83 -5.43 19.26
N ILE A 148 6.34 -4.39 18.56
CA ILE A 148 6.26 -3.03 19.10
C ILE A 148 5.40 -3.00 20.36
N ILE A 149 4.23 -3.63 20.34
CA ILE A 149 3.32 -3.74 21.48
C ILE A 149 4.00 -4.49 22.63
N ALA A 150 4.62 -5.64 22.36
CA ALA A 150 5.33 -6.41 23.37
C ALA A 150 6.45 -5.59 24.04
N SER A 151 7.24 -4.85 23.24
CA SER A 151 8.27 -3.95 23.79
C SER A 151 7.67 -2.84 24.64
N GLY A 152 6.53 -2.26 24.25
CA GLY A 152 5.83 -1.25 25.04
C GLY A 152 5.30 -1.80 26.37
N VAL A 153 4.78 -3.03 26.38
CA VAL A 153 4.37 -3.72 27.61
C VAL A 153 5.56 -3.92 28.56
N LEU A 154 6.69 -4.40 28.04
CA LEU A 154 7.92 -4.59 28.86
C LEU A 154 8.41 -3.27 29.43
N ALA A 155 8.45 -2.20 28.65
CA ALA A 155 8.84 -0.87 29.13
C ALA A 155 7.88 -0.35 30.23
N THR A 156 6.59 -0.67 30.14
CA THR A 156 5.63 -0.35 31.19
C THR A 156 5.90 -1.15 32.47
N VAL A 157 6.20 -2.44 32.35
CA VAL A 157 6.58 -3.29 33.49
C VAL A 157 7.84 -2.73 34.19
N ASP A 158 8.88 -2.40 33.44
CA ASP A 158 10.13 -1.83 33.96
C ASP A 158 9.85 -0.54 34.74
N SER A 159 9.03 0.36 34.18
CA SER A 159 8.65 1.61 34.83
C SER A 159 7.88 1.37 36.16
N LEU A 160 6.98 0.38 36.18
CA LEU A 160 6.24 0.02 37.40
C LEU A 160 7.16 -0.57 38.47
N VAL A 161 8.11 -1.43 38.08
CA VAL A 161 9.11 -2.00 38.99
C VAL A 161 9.99 -0.89 39.57
N GLU A 162 10.50 0.01 38.73
CA GLU A 162 11.31 1.15 39.20
C GLU A 162 10.55 2.01 40.20
N GLN A 163 9.27 2.33 39.93
CA GLN A 163 8.45 3.09 40.87
C GLN A 163 8.18 2.32 42.17
N ALA A 164 7.95 1.02 42.09
CA ALA A 164 7.78 0.18 43.29
C ALA A 164 9.04 0.15 44.17
N GLU A 165 10.21 -0.02 43.58
CA GLU A 165 11.50 0.02 44.27
C GLU A 165 11.77 1.39 44.95
N LYS A 166 11.52 2.48 44.20
CA LYS A 166 11.70 3.85 44.66
C LYS A 166 10.81 4.18 45.87
N HIS A 167 9.62 3.62 45.90
CA HIS A 167 8.63 3.89 46.95
C HIS A 167 8.47 2.75 47.95
N LEU A 168 9.43 1.83 48.02
CA LEU A 168 9.43 0.75 48.97
C LEU A 168 9.40 1.30 50.41
N GLY A 169 8.40 0.90 51.19
CA GLY A 169 8.21 1.37 52.57
C GLY A 169 7.50 2.73 52.72
N VAL A 170 7.09 3.36 51.65
CA VAL A 170 6.26 4.59 51.71
C VAL A 170 4.81 4.22 52.04
N ALA A 171 4.31 4.69 53.20
CA ALA A 171 2.91 4.49 53.57
C ALA A 171 2.00 5.46 52.80
N MET A 172 0.94 4.94 52.23
CA MET A 172 -0.09 5.73 51.53
C MET A 172 -1.45 5.53 52.21
N PRO A 173 -2.22 6.59 52.51
CA PRO A 173 -3.53 6.45 53.10
C PRO A 173 -4.53 5.85 52.11
N GLY A 174 -5.14 4.73 52.47
CA GLY A 174 -6.27 4.14 51.74
C GLY A 174 -7.56 4.87 52.09
N ARG A 175 -8.38 5.17 51.10
CA ARG A 175 -9.71 5.76 51.28
C ARG A 175 -10.74 5.05 50.41
N THR A 176 -11.94 4.88 50.96
CA THR A 176 -13.13 4.41 50.28
C THR A 176 -14.33 5.21 50.72
N HIS A 177 -15.24 5.57 49.83
CA HIS A 177 -16.42 6.41 50.13
C HIS A 177 -16.10 7.69 50.92
N LEU A 178 -14.97 8.35 50.59
CA LEU A 178 -14.46 9.55 51.24
C LEU A 178 -14.04 9.34 52.74
N GLN A 179 -13.96 8.11 53.21
CA GLN A 179 -13.56 7.73 54.58
C GLN A 179 -12.22 6.98 54.53
N HIS A 180 -11.48 7.00 55.65
CA HIS A 180 -10.28 6.18 55.80
C HIS A 180 -10.64 4.70 55.69
N ALA A 181 -9.93 3.95 54.86
CA ALA A 181 -10.12 2.52 54.71
C ALA A 181 -9.31 1.73 55.74
N GLN A 182 -8.17 2.28 56.19
CA GLN A 182 -7.32 1.84 57.29
C GLN A 182 -6.52 3.04 57.82
#